data_e9fe8bde236a18711eea9e8ab76c0dc4
#
_entry.id   e9fe8bde236a18711eea9e8ab76c0dc4
#
_cell.length_a   1.000
_cell.length_b   1.000
_cell.length_c   1.000
_cell.angle_alpha   90.00
_cell.angle_beta   90.00
_cell.angle_gamma   90.00
#
_symmetry.space_group_name_H-M   'P 1'
#
loop_
_entity.id
_entity.type
_entity.pdbx_description
1 polymer ?
#
loop_
_entity_poly.entity_id
_entity_poly.type
_entity_poly.pdbx_seq_one_letter_code
_entity_poly.pdbx_strand_id
1 'polypeptide(L)'
;MKCLILAAGYATRLYPLTENFPKPLLEVAGKPILDWLIDDMAQTGLIDEYIVISNHKFAHIFQDWRNEHLQAQGGSPASSSVPSGSAARKPITILDDGTSSNETRLGAVRDLLLAIEGGEKIVNGQLSNSKSLDDDLLVMAGDNLLDFSLADFIKYGQEKNATCVMRYYEPDEAKLHKSGVAEVTDDDLLVAMQEKPAEPKSHWCVPAFYYFTKNDSHLIQKAIESGCGTDAPGSFIAWLCAQTKVYAWEMPGKRYDIGTLASYEEVKNTFANHK
;
A
#
# COMPACT_ATOMS: atom_id res chain seq x y z
N MET A 1 -3.28 -11.50 10.08
CA MET A 1 -3.33 -11.02 8.68
C MET A 1 -2.01 -10.42 8.27
N LYS A 2 -1.72 -10.29 6.95
CA LYS A 2 -0.49 -9.69 6.44
C LYS A 2 -0.76 -8.35 5.77
N CYS A 3 0.27 -7.49 5.74
CA CYS A 3 0.22 -6.21 5.04
C CYS A 3 1.15 -6.23 3.83
N LEU A 4 0.62 -6.04 2.63
CA LEU A 4 1.37 -5.86 1.39
C LEU A 4 1.49 -4.36 1.07
N ILE A 5 2.73 -3.90 0.94
CA ILE A 5 3.04 -2.50 0.67
C ILE A 5 3.61 -2.38 -0.74
N LEU A 6 2.86 -1.73 -1.62
CA LEU A 6 3.28 -1.46 -2.99
C LEU A 6 4.30 -0.33 -3.01
N ALA A 7 5.55 -0.66 -3.32
CA ALA A 7 6.68 0.26 -3.31
C ALA A 7 7.60 0.13 -4.56
N ALA A 8 7.17 -0.61 -5.60
CA ALA A 8 7.95 -0.86 -6.81
C ALA A 8 7.92 0.30 -7.83
N GLY A 9 7.20 1.39 -7.54
CA GLY A 9 7.10 2.54 -8.42
C GLY A 9 8.40 3.34 -8.53
N TYR A 10 8.72 3.85 -9.73
CA TYR A 10 9.92 4.66 -10.01
C TYR A 10 9.78 6.14 -9.67
N ALA A 11 8.57 6.63 -9.41
CA ALA A 11 8.25 7.99 -8.98
C ALA A 11 8.94 9.11 -9.78
N THR A 12 9.03 8.98 -11.12
CA THR A 12 9.79 9.88 -12.02
C THR A 12 9.38 11.36 -11.94
N ARG A 13 8.15 11.65 -11.48
CA ARG A 13 7.66 13.02 -11.26
C ARG A 13 8.30 13.74 -10.06
N LEU A 14 9.04 13.02 -9.23
CA LEU A 14 9.77 13.53 -8.07
C LEU A 14 11.28 13.67 -8.31
N TYR A 15 11.75 13.44 -9.55
CA TYR A 15 13.17 13.65 -9.87
C TYR A 15 13.60 15.10 -9.57
N PRO A 16 14.83 15.31 -9.05
CA PRO A 16 15.90 14.32 -8.85
C PRO A 16 15.82 13.50 -7.54
N LEU A 17 14.90 13.78 -6.61
CA LEU A 17 14.84 13.16 -5.28
C LEU A 17 14.72 11.64 -5.35
N THR A 18 13.97 11.14 -6.33
CA THR A 18 13.69 9.70 -6.47
C THR A 18 14.46 9.06 -7.62
N GLU A 19 15.44 9.74 -8.19
CA GLU A 19 16.25 9.16 -9.25
C GLU A 19 17.06 7.96 -8.75
N ASN A 20 17.63 8.07 -7.55
CA ASN A 20 18.45 7.02 -6.92
C ASN A 20 17.97 6.65 -5.51
N PHE A 21 16.75 7.03 -5.14
CA PHE A 21 16.17 6.76 -3.82
C PHE A 21 14.67 6.47 -3.92
N PRO A 22 14.14 5.46 -3.23
CA PRO A 22 12.73 5.09 -3.33
C PRO A 22 11.83 6.11 -2.60
N LYS A 23 10.75 6.52 -3.25
CA LYS A 23 9.79 7.48 -2.72
C LYS A 23 9.25 7.13 -1.31
N PRO A 24 8.90 5.86 -0.99
CA PRO A 24 8.38 5.52 0.33
C PRO A 24 9.36 5.76 1.49
N LEU A 25 10.65 5.89 1.20
CA LEU A 25 11.68 6.18 2.20
C LEU A 25 12.08 7.67 2.25
N LEU A 26 11.48 8.54 1.45
CA LEU A 26 11.61 9.99 1.64
C LEU A 26 11.09 10.42 3.01
N GLU A 27 11.77 11.37 3.63
CA GLU A 27 11.45 11.79 5.01
C GLU A 27 10.41 12.92 5.06
N VAL A 28 9.45 12.76 5.94
CA VAL A 28 8.53 13.81 6.38
C VAL A 28 8.65 13.95 7.90
N ALA A 29 8.93 15.16 8.38
CA ALA A 29 9.19 15.45 9.79
C ALA A 29 10.30 14.56 10.43
N GLY A 30 11.35 14.23 9.64
CA GLY A 30 12.48 13.42 10.08
C GLY A 30 12.21 11.93 10.18
N LYS A 31 11.14 11.43 9.52
CA LYS A 31 10.73 10.02 9.54
C LYS A 31 10.34 9.57 8.13
N PRO A 32 10.79 8.42 7.63
CA PRO A 32 10.36 7.87 6.34
C PRO A 32 8.84 7.79 6.22
N ILE A 33 8.30 8.09 5.03
CA ILE A 33 6.85 8.00 4.77
C ILE A 33 6.33 6.62 5.14
N LEU A 34 7.06 5.57 4.78
CA LEU A 34 6.70 4.19 5.07
C LEU A 34 6.60 3.90 6.56
N ASP A 35 7.45 4.51 7.38
CA ASP A 35 7.45 4.31 8.84
C ASP A 35 6.21 4.90 9.51
N TRP A 36 5.64 5.98 8.97
CA TRP A 36 4.37 6.53 9.46
C TRP A 36 3.24 5.50 9.34
N LEU A 37 3.16 4.81 8.21
CA LEU A 37 2.15 3.79 7.96
C LEU A 37 2.38 2.54 8.84
N ILE A 38 3.63 2.05 8.91
CA ILE A 38 3.96 0.85 9.68
C ILE A 38 3.73 1.09 11.19
N ASP A 39 4.11 2.26 11.70
CA ASP A 39 3.95 2.56 13.13
C ASP A 39 2.47 2.70 13.52
N ASP A 40 1.60 3.26 12.65
CA ASP A 40 0.16 3.24 12.88
C ASP A 40 -0.37 1.81 12.97
N MET A 41 -0.05 0.98 11.99
CA MET A 41 -0.53 -0.40 11.97
C MET A 41 0.06 -1.27 13.09
N ALA A 42 1.30 -1.01 13.51
CA ALA A 42 1.90 -1.73 14.63
C ALA A 42 1.13 -1.54 15.94
N GLN A 43 0.53 -0.37 16.12
CA GLN A 43 -0.31 -0.06 17.29
C GLN A 43 -1.62 -0.86 17.30
N THR A 44 -2.11 -1.28 16.15
CA THR A 44 -3.35 -2.08 16.04
C THR A 44 -3.19 -3.50 16.55
N GLY A 45 -1.97 -4.05 16.47
CA GLY A 45 -1.67 -5.46 16.76
C GLY A 45 -2.25 -6.47 15.76
N LEU A 46 -2.91 -6.01 14.69
CA LEU A 46 -3.65 -6.85 13.74
C LEU A 46 -2.78 -7.42 12.62
N ILE A 47 -1.62 -6.81 12.36
CA ILE A 47 -0.69 -7.23 11.31
C ILE A 47 0.35 -8.18 11.91
N ASP A 48 0.59 -9.32 11.26
CA ASP A 48 1.58 -10.33 11.67
C ASP A 48 2.89 -10.22 10.90
N GLU A 49 2.84 -9.70 9.67
CA GLU A 49 3.99 -9.53 8.79
C GLU A 49 3.73 -8.39 7.81
N TYR A 50 4.76 -7.58 7.53
CA TYR A 50 4.78 -6.60 6.45
C TYR A 50 5.59 -7.14 5.27
N ILE A 51 5.05 -7.04 4.06
CA ILE A 51 5.73 -7.43 2.82
C ILE A 51 5.81 -6.19 1.94
N VAL A 52 7.03 -5.65 1.78
CA VAL A 52 7.28 -4.49 0.92
C VAL A 52 7.71 -5.00 -0.45
N ILE A 53 6.91 -4.69 -1.47
CA ILE A 53 7.20 -5.07 -2.85
C ILE A 53 7.96 -3.91 -3.50
N SER A 54 9.22 -4.14 -3.84
CA SER A 54 10.14 -3.17 -4.44
C SER A 54 10.55 -3.61 -5.84
N ASN A 55 10.92 -2.65 -6.68
CA ASN A 55 11.68 -2.94 -7.89
C ASN A 55 13.14 -3.31 -7.55
N HIS A 56 13.83 -3.98 -8.49
CA HIS A 56 15.21 -4.43 -8.30
C HIS A 56 16.18 -3.27 -8.03
N LYS A 57 15.97 -2.14 -8.69
CA LYS A 57 16.81 -0.95 -8.53
C LYS A 57 16.91 -0.49 -7.08
N PHE A 58 15.82 -0.56 -6.33
CA PHE A 58 15.73 -0.03 -4.97
C PHE A 58 15.66 -1.10 -3.88
N ALA A 59 15.60 -2.39 -4.24
CA ALA A 59 15.45 -3.48 -3.28
C ALA A 59 16.53 -3.47 -2.19
N HIS A 60 17.79 -3.16 -2.54
CA HIS A 60 18.89 -3.06 -1.59
C HIS A 60 18.69 -1.94 -0.57
N ILE A 61 18.13 -0.77 -0.98
CA ILE A 61 17.87 0.37 -0.08
C ILE A 61 16.77 0.00 0.91
N PHE A 62 15.72 -0.71 0.48
CA PHE A 62 14.70 -1.23 1.39
C PHE A 62 15.26 -2.30 2.34
N GLN A 63 16.24 -3.10 1.91
CA GLN A 63 16.91 -4.08 2.78
C GLN A 63 17.73 -3.37 3.87
N ASP A 64 18.45 -2.30 3.52
CA ASP A 64 19.21 -1.49 4.48
C ASP A 64 18.28 -0.84 5.50
N TRP A 65 17.20 -0.19 5.03
CA TRP A 65 16.16 0.36 5.90
C TRP A 65 15.54 -0.70 6.83
N ARG A 66 15.22 -1.89 6.33
CA ARG A 66 14.71 -2.99 7.15
C ARG A 66 15.72 -3.41 8.22
N ASN A 67 17.00 -3.52 7.85
CA ASN A 67 18.06 -3.94 8.78
C ASN A 67 18.23 -2.91 9.90
N GLU A 68 18.19 -1.62 9.62
CA GLU A 68 18.17 -0.54 10.61
C GLU A 68 16.95 -0.66 11.54
N HIS A 69 15.79 -0.94 10.97
CA HIS A 69 14.54 -1.16 11.69
C HIS A 69 14.63 -2.34 12.68
N LEU A 70 15.33 -3.42 12.30
CA LEU A 70 15.56 -4.58 13.15
C LEU A 70 16.64 -4.32 14.23
N GLN A 71 17.69 -3.57 13.90
CA GLN A 71 18.79 -3.25 14.84
C GLN A 71 18.34 -2.29 15.95
N ALA A 72 17.42 -1.37 15.67
CA ALA A 72 16.83 -0.51 16.68
C ALA A 72 16.11 -1.29 17.79
N GLN A 73 15.88 -2.60 17.62
CA GLN A 73 15.34 -3.52 18.64
C GLN A 73 16.43 -4.20 19.48
N GLY A 74 17.68 -4.26 18.98
CA GLY A 74 18.81 -4.96 19.61
C GLY A 74 19.71 -4.06 20.48
N GLY A 75 19.23 -2.89 20.88
CA GLY A 75 19.98 -1.99 21.76
C GLY A 75 20.41 -2.70 23.04
N SER A 76 21.75 -2.74 23.25
CA SER A 76 22.45 -3.30 24.42
C SER A 76 21.74 -2.94 25.73
N PRO A 77 21.71 -3.80 26.77
CA PRO A 77 20.93 -3.60 28.00
C PRO A 77 21.49 -2.53 28.95
N ALA A 78 22.05 -1.44 28.42
CA ALA A 78 22.69 -0.39 29.21
C ALA A 78 21.98 0.98 29.19
N SER A 79 20.71 1.08 28.75
CA SER A 79 19.91 2.31 28.88
C SER A 79 18.49 1.95 29.34
N SER A 80 18.31 2.05 30.65
CA SER A 80 17.04 1.84 31.37
C SER A 80 16.10 3.04 31.19
N SER A 81 15.41 3.15 30.07
CA SER A 81 14.20 3.99 29.94
C SER A 81 13.43 3.70 28.63
N VAL A 82 13.08 2.43 28.41
CA VAL A 82 12.06 2.08 27.41
C VAL A 82 10.73 1.98 28.14
N PRO A 83 9.66 2.70 27.73
CA PRO A 83 8.35 2.50 28.31
C PRO A 83 7.95 1.03 28.10
N SER A 84 7.57 0.35 29.18
CA SER A 84 7.01 -1.01 29.15
C SER A 84 5.70 -0.98 28.39
N GLY A 85 5.71 -1.34 27.09
CA GLY A 85 4.53 -1.32 26.23
C GLY A 85 4.82 -1.38 24.73
N SER A 86 6.09 -1.41 24.29
CA SER A 86 6.35 -1.55 22.85
C SER A 86 6.01 -2.99 22.42
N ALA A 87 4.91 -3.15 21.68
CA ALA A 87 4.62 -4.39 20.97
C ALA A 87 5.85 -4.77 20.13
N ALA A 88 6.27 -6.02 20.19
CA ALA A 88 7.39 -6.52 19.38
C ALA A 88 7.09 -6.19 17.92
N ARG A 89 8.02 -5.48 17.24
CA ARG A 89 7.86 -5.16 15.82
C ARG A 89 7.74 -6.44 15.03
N LYS A 90 6.78 -6.45 14.12
CA LYS A 90 6.51 -7.63 13.28
C LYS A 90 7.56 -7.77 12.18
N PRO A 91 7.77 -8.99 11.64
CA PRO A 91 8.73 -9.21 10.56
C PRO A 91 8.42 -8.35 9.34
N ILE A 92 9.47 -7.87 8.68
CA ILE A 92 9.40 -7.14 7.41
C ILE A 92 10.14 -7.97 6.36
N THR A 93 9.45 -8.34 5.30
CA THR A 93 9.99 -9.04 4.12
C THR A 93 10.09 -8.05 2.96
N ILE A 94 11.25 -7.96 2.31
CA ILE A 94 11.43 -7.21 1.07
C ILE A 94 11.34 -8.21 -0.10
N LEU A 95 10.35 -8.00 -0.96
CA LEU A 95 10.14 -8.76 -2.17
C LEU A 95 10.57 -7.91 -3.37
N ASP A 96 11.51 -8.42 -4.14
CA ASP A 96 12.04 -7.79 -5.35
C ASP A 96 11.25 -8.30 -6.57
N ASP A 97 10.65 -7.39 -7.34
CA ASP A 97 9.88 -7.71 -8.56
C ASP A 97 10.76 -8.02 -9.78
N GLY A 98 12.08 -7.86 -9.66
CA GLY A 98 13.08 -8.12 -10.71
C GLY A 98 13.19 -7.01 -11.76
N THR A 99 12.41 -5.93 -11.69
CA THR A 99 12.45 -4.85 -12.69
C THR A 99 13.48 -3.77 -12.36
N SER A 100 14.18 -3.27 -13.36
CA SER A 100 15.28 -2.29 -13.18
C SER A 100 15.01 -0.93 -13.82
N SER A 101 13.90 -0.78 -14.54
CA SER A 101 13.52 0.50 -15.18
C SER A 101 12.01 0.68 -15.21
N ASN A 102 11.58 1.94 -15.38
CA ASN A 102 10.15 2.26 -15.45
C ASN A 102 9.46 1.61 -16.67
N GLU A 103 10.22 1.38 -17.76
CA GLU A 103 9.72 0.78 -19.00
C GLU A 103 9.45 -0.74 -18.82
N THR A 104 10.20 -1.38 -17.93
CA THR A 104 10.11 -2.83 -17.67
C THR A 104 9.24 -3.17 -16.47
N ARG A 105 8.67 -2.19 -15.77
CA ARG A 105 7.86 -2.41 -14.56
C ARG A 105 6.73 -3.42 -14.80
N LEU A 106 6.47 -4.26 -13.83
CA LEU A 106 5.40 -5.25 -13.91
C LEU A 106 4.01 -4.60 -13.84
N GLY A 107 3.89 -3.54 -13.04
CA GLY A 107 2.64 -2.91 -12.66
C GLY A 107 2.03 -3.53 -11.39
N ALA A 108 1.30 -2.70 -10.65
CA ALA A 108 0.90 -3.02 -9.28
C ALA A 108 0.04 -4.30 -9.14
N VAL A 109 -0.77 -4.66 -10.14
CA VAL A 109 -1.57 -5.90 -10.09
C VAL A 109 -0.67 -7.14 -10.23
N ARG A 110 0.38 -7.08 -11.06
CA ARG A 110 1.35 -8.18 -11.16
C ARG A 110 2.27 -8.26 -9.96
N ASP A 111 2.60 -7.11 -9.34
CA ASP A 111 3.34 -7.07 -8.08
C ASP A 111 2.54 -7.77 -6.96
N LEU A 112 1.24 -7.52 -6.88
CA LEU A 112 0.34 -8.24 -5.97
C LEU A 112 0.31 -9.74 -6.26
N LEU A 113 0.18 -10.13 -7.53
CA LEU A 113 0.20 -11.55 -7.93
C LEU A 113 1.49 -12.22 -7.49
N LEU A 114 2.65 -11.57 -7.75
CA LEU A 114 3.96 -12.06 -7.36
C LEU A 114 4.04 -12.31 -5.84
N ALA A 115 3.46 -11.44 -5.02
CA ALA A 115 3.45 -11.63 -3.57
C ALA A 115 2.50 -12.74 -3.13
N ILE A 116 1.30 -12.82 -3.72
CA ILE A 116 0.21 -13.71 -3.29
C ILE A 116 0.48 -15.16 -3.69
N GLU A 117 0.91 -15.42 -4.92
CA GLU A 117 1.07 -16.81 -5.41
C GLU A 117 2.24 -17.56 -4.75
N GLY A 118 3.24 -16.84 -4.26
CA GLY A 118 4.46 -17.50 -3.80
C GLY A 118 5.32 -17.98 -4.99
N GLY A 119 6.08 -19.06 -4.79
CA GLY A 119 7.00 -19.59 -5.80
C GLY A 119 8.40 -18.97 -5.71
N GLU A 120 9.16 -19.10 -6.81
CA GLU A 120 10.53 -18.61 -6.88
C GLU A 120 10.55 -17.10 -7.07
N LYS A 121 11.17 -16.39 -6.15
CA LYS A 121 11.29 -14.93 -6.13
C LYS A 121 12.48 -14.47 -5.30
N ILE A 122 12.88 -13.22 -5.46
CA ILE A 122 13.95 -12.64 -4.66
C ILE A 122 13.33 -12.07 -3.38
N VAL A 123 13.70 -12.67 -2.24
CA VAL A 123 13.24 -12.25 -0.91
C VAL A 123 14.45 -11.85 -0.09
N ASN A 124 14.46 -10.64 0.41
CA ASN A 124 15.59 -10.09 1.18
C ASN A 124 16.95 -10.22 0.46
N GLY A 125 16.97 -10.08 -0.87
CA GLY A 125 18.18 -10.19 -1.68
C GLY A 125 18.64 -11.62 -2.00
N GLN A 126 17.86 -12.63 -1.61
CA GLN A 126 18.18 -14.05 -1.88
C GLN A 126 17.06 -14.70 -2.70
N LEU A 127 17.43 -15.59 -3.63
CA LEU A 127 16.47 -16.42 -4.32
C LEU A 127 15.79 -17.36 -3.31
N SER A 128 14.47 -17.31 -3.25
CA SER A 128 13.66 -18.06 -2.29
C SER A 128 12.43 -18.65 -2.95
N ASN A 129 12.07 -19.86 -2.53
CA ASN A 129 10.77 -20.45 -2.76
C ASN A 129 9.87 -20.17 -1.58
N SER A 130 8.90 -19.26 -1.74
CA SER A 130 7.90 -18.97 -0.71
C SER A 130 6.56 -19.64 -1.06
N LYS A 131 5.83 -20.00 -0.01
CA LYS A 131 4.45 -20.48 -0.18
C LYS A 131 3.54 -19.30 -0.57
N SER A 132 2.43 -19.62 -1.21
CA SER A 132 1.39 -18.62 -1.45
C SER A 132 0.86 -18.05 -0.12
N LEU A 133 0.46 -16.79 -0.14
CA LEU A 133 -0.15 -16.16 1.02
C LEU A 133 -1.58 -16.70 1.18
N ASP A 134 -1.86 -17.27 2.33
CA ASP A 134 -3.12 -17.92 2.64
C ASP A 134 -3.77 -17.24 3.85
N ASP A 135 -3.97 -15.92 3.74
CA ASP A 135 -4.45 -15.03 4.82
C ASP A 135 -5.23 -13.85 4.22
N ASP A 136 -6.01 -13.16 5.04
CA ASP A 136 -6.54 -11.85 4.67
C ASP A 136 -5.41 -10.84 4.58
N LEU A 137 -5.51 -9.93 3.63
CA LEU A 137 -4.45 -8.99 3.28
C LEU A 137 -4.92 -7.54 3.42
N LEU A 138 -4.14 -6.72 4.12
CA LEU A 138 -4.17 -5.28 3.93
C LEU A 138 -3.19 -4.93 2.80
N VAL A 139 -3.66 -4.32 1.73
CA VAL A 139 -2.83 -3.85 0.62
C VAL A 139 -2.86 -2.33 0.61
N MET A 140 -1.69 -1.70 0.53
CA MET A 140 -1.59 -0.24 0.47
C MET A 140 -0.42 0.24 -0.38
N ALA A 141 -0.56 1.43 -0.95
CA ALA A 141 0.55 2.14 -1.57
C ALA A 141 1.44 2.76 -0.48
N GLY A 142 2.75 2.52 -0.57
CA GLY A 142 3.75 2.95 0.41
C GLY A 142 4.13 4.44 0.35
N ASP A 143 3.41 5.26 -0.42
CA ASP A 143 3.76 6.64 -0.76
C ASP A 143 2.74 7.68 -0.26
N ASN A 144 1.92 7.31 0.70
CA ASN A 144 0.88 8.15 1.26
C ASN A 144 1.10 8.38 2.76
N LEU A 145 0.64 9.52 3.26
CA LEU A 145 0.45 9.78 4.67
C LEU A 145 -1.04 9.92 4.98
N LEU A 146 -1.44 9.49 6.17
CA LEU A 146 -2.80 9.59 6.68
C LEU A 146 -2.79 10.38 7.99
N ASP A 147 -3.83 11.16 8.26
CA ASP A 147 -4.03 11.82 9.56
C ASP A 147 -5.04 11.05 10.45
N PHE A 148 -5.33 9.82 10.08
CA PHE A 148 -6.19 8.89 10.81
C PHE A 148 -5.58 7.48 10.81
N SER A 149 -6.02 6.64 11.75
CA SER A 149 -5.55 5.24 11.85
C SER A 149 -6.28 4.31 10.88
N LEU A 150 -5.54 3.31 10.35
CA LEU A 150 -6.08 2.23 9.55
C LEU A 150 -6.85 1.18 10.38
N ALA A 151 -6.80 1.26 11.70
CA ALA A 151 -7.42 0.27 12.60
C ALA A 151 -8.91 0.06 12.31
N ASP A 152 -9.67 1.15 12.12
CA ASP A 152 -11.12 1.06 11.90
C ASP A 152 -11.45 0.55 10.49
N PHE A 153 -10.62 0.84 9.49
CA PHE A 153 -10.74 0.24 8.16
C PHE A 153 -10.53 -1.28 8.18
N ILE A 154 -9.51 -1.75 8.91
CA ILE A 154 -9.26 -3.19 9.06
C ILE A 154 -10.44 -3.87 9.77
N LYS A 155 -10.94 -3.29 10.86
CA LYS A 155 -12.12 -3.81 11.57
C LYS A 155 -13.35 -3.86 10.67
N TYR A 156 -13.59 -2.79 9.89
CA TYR A 156 -14.69 -2.76 8.92
C TYR A 156 -14.61 -3.93 7.93
N GLY A 157 -13.43 -4.22 7.37
CA GLY A 157 -13.23 -5.36 6.48
C GLY A 157 -13.52 -6.70 7.18
N GLN A 158 -13.06 -6.87 8.41
CA GLN A 158 -13.33 -8.07 9.23
C GLN A 158 -14.82 -8.23 9.55
N GLU A 159 -15.51 -7.16 9.91
CA GLU A 159 -16.95 -7.15 10.21
C GLU A 159 -17.81 -7.46 8.97
N LYS A 160 -17.45 -6.90 7.81
CA LYS A 160 -18.10 -7.19 6.54
C LYS A 160 -17.82 -8.62 6.05
N ASN A 161 -16.73 -9.24 6.51
CA ASN A 161 -16.22 -10.52 6.01
C ASN A 161 -16.18 -10.55 4.47
N ALA A 162 -15.69 -9.46 3.87
CA ALA A 162 -15.66 -9.21 2.44
C ALA A 162 -14.50 -8.28 2.09
N THR A 163 -14.08 -8.28 0.84
CA THR A 163 -13.12 -7.29 0.35
C THR A 163 -13.67 -5.88 0.51
N CYS A 164 -12.85 -4.98 1.03
CA CYS A 164 -13.19 -3.58 1.25
C CYS A 164 -12.15 -2.64 0.64
N VAL A 165 -12.62 -1.49 0.17
CA VAL A 165 -11.78 -0.40 -0.32
C VAL A 165 -12.04 0.86 0.50
N MET A 166 -11.07 1.77 0.57
CA MET A 166 -11.32 3.11 1.06
C MET A 166 -11.94 3.96 -0.03
N ARG A 167 -12.79 4.92 0.35
CA ARG A 167 -13.30 5.97 -0.54
C ARG A 167 -13.19 7.34 0.10
N TYR A 168 -13.10 8.37 -0.74
CA TYR A 168 -13.25 9.77 -0.36
C TYR A 168 -13.96 10.55 -1.46
N TYR A 169 -14.63 11.63 -1.08
CA TYR A 169 -15.29 12.52 -2.04
C TYR A 169 -14.27 13.51 -2.62
N GLU A 170 -14.13 13.55 -3.95
CA GLU A 170 -13.25 14.49 -4.67
C GLU A 170 -14.09 15.49 -5.48
N PRO A 171 -14.14 16.78 -5.07
CA PRO A 171 -14.90 17.80 -5.79
C PRO A 171 -14.22 18.26 -7.09
N ASP A 172 -12.92 18.06 -7.23
CA ASP A 172 -12.15 18.51 -8.40
C ASP A 172 -12.22 17.46 -9.52
N GLU A 173 -12.98 17.78 -10.58
CA GLU A 173 -13.15 16.91 -11.75
C GLU A 173 -11.80 16.53 -12.40
N ALA A 174 -10.81 17.45 -12.41
CA ALA A 174 -9.51 17.16 -13.01
C ALA A 174 -8.73 16.04 -12.27
N LYS A 175 -9.03 15.82 -10.99
CA LYS A 175 -8.45 14.73 -10.21
C LYS A 175 -9.16 13.39 -10.43
N LEU A 176 -10.45 13.41 -10.79
CA LEU A 176 -11.21 12.19 -11.08
C LEU A 176 -10.58 11.41 -12.23
N HIS A 177 -10.11 12.09 -13.28
CA HIS A 177 -9.44 11.46 -14.42
C HIS A 177 -8.09 10.78 -14.09
N LYS A 178 -7.56 10.99 -12.88
CA LYS A 178 -6.29 10.43 -12.42
C LYS A 178 -6.46 9.41 -11.30
N SER A 179 -7.70 9.17 -10.89
CA SER A 179 -8.06 8.35 -9.73
C SER A 179 -8.90 7.15 -10.15
N GLY A 180 -8.96 6.14 -9.29
CA GLY A 180 -10.02 5.16 -9.35
C GLY A 180 -11.33 5.82 -8.92
N VAL A 181 -12.39 5.71 -9.74
CA VAL A 181 -13.70 6.32 -9.48
C VAL A 181 -14.74 5.23 -9.30
N ALA A 182 -15.50 5.28 -8.21
CA ALA A 182 -16.42 4.25 -7.77
C ALA A 182 -17.88 4.70 -7.78
N GLU A 183 -18.77 3.82 -8.18
CA GLU A 183 -20.22 3.92 -7.95
C GLU A 183 -20.58 3.04 -6.75
N VAL A 184 -21.15 3.65 -5.69
CA VAL A 184 -21.41 3.01 -4.41
C VAL A 184 -22.87 3.21 -4.01
N THR A 185 -23.51 2.16 -3.48
CA THR A 185 -24.86 2.24 -2.91
C THR A 185 -24.87 2.90 -1.53
N ASP A 186 -26.08 3.21 -1.03
CA ASP A 186 -26.27 3.75 0.33
C ASP A 186 -25.82 2.76 1.43
N ASP A 187 -25.75 1.46 1.13
CA ASP A 187 -25.23 0.41 2.02
C ASP A 187 -23.73 0.16 1.87
N ASP A 188 -23.01 1.09 1.25
CA ASP A 188 -21.58 1.03 0.97
C ASP A 188 -21.13 -0.07 -0.01
N LEU A 189 -22.04 -0.73 -0.72
CA LEU A 189 -21.67 -1.73 -1.71
C LEU A 189 -21.09 -1.04 -2.96
N LEU A 190 -19.91 -1.47 -3.38
CA LEU A 190 -19.26 -1.04 -4.62
C LEU A 190 -19.93 -1.75 -5.81
N VAL A 191 -20.68 -1.04 -6.62
CA VAL A 191 -21.40 -1.61 -7.78
C VAL A 191 -20.60 -1.53 -9.07
N ALA A 192 -19.73 -0.52 -9.20
CA ALA A 192 -18.83 -0.37 -10.32
C ALA A 192 -17.61 0.47 -9.92
N MET A 193 -16.49 0.24 -10.59
CA MET A 193 -15.30 1.07 -10.47
C MET A 193 -14.63 1.23 -11.84
N GLN A 194 -14.13 2.44 -12.09
CA GLN A 194 -13.37 2.79 -13.28
C GLN A 194 -11.99 3.29 -12.84
N GLU A 195 -10.92 2.73 -13.38
CA GLU A 195 -9.57 3.23 -13.14
C GLU A 195 -9.21 4.31 -14.14
N LYS A 196 -8.96 5.53 -13.67
CA LYS A 196 -8.60 6.71 -14.46
C LYS A 196 -9.55 6.95 -15.64
N PRO A 197 -10.86 7.10 -15.40
CA PRO A 197 -11.86 7.18 -16.45
C PRO A 197 -11.74 8.47 -17.27
N ALA A 198 -12.01 8.36 -18.59
CA ALA A 198 -12.20 9.52 -19.44
C ALA A 198 -13.51 10.28 -19.12
N GLU A 199 -14.52 9.56 -18.66
CA GLU A 199 -15.83 10.08 -18.24
C GLU A 199 -16.16 9.52 -16.85
N PRO A 200 -15.80 10.23 -15.77
CA PRO A 200 -16.10 9.81 -14.40
C PRO A 200 -17.61 9.78 -14.14
N LYS A 201 -18.10 8.69 -13.56
CA LYS A 201 -19.54 8.52 -13.27
C LYS A 201 -19.94 8.96 -11.86
N SER A 202 -18.98 9.28 -11.03
CA SER A 202 -19.19 9.74 -9.65
C SER A 202 -18.04 10.63 -9.20
N HIS A 203 -18.15 11.17 -7.98
CA HIS A 203 -17.09 11.89 -7.29
C HIS A 203 -16.40 11.05 -6.19
N TRP A 204 -16.78 9.77 -6.03
CA TRP A 204 -16.16 8.89 -5.07
C TRP A 204 -14.87 8.31 -5.62
N CYS A 205 -13.74 8.74 -5.06
CA CYS A 205 -12.42 8.23 -5.41
C CYS A 205 -11.99 7.09 -4.48
N VAL A 206 -11.30 6.12 -5.05
CA VAL A 206 -10.74 4.95 -4.34
C VAL A 206 -9.22 5.02 -4.37
N PRO A 207 -8.56 5.38 -3.27
CA PRO A 207 -7.11 5.31 -3.16
C PRO A 207 -6.65 3.86 -2.97
N ALA A 208 -5.35 3.61 -3.19
CA ALA A 208 -4.78 2.28 -3.06
C ALA A 208 -4.62 1.85 -1.59
N PHE A 209 -5.74 1.63 -0.92
CA PHE A 209 -5.88 1.03 0.41
C PHE A 209 -7.02 0.01 0.35
N TYR A 210 -6.68 -1.27 0.38
CA TYR A 210 -7.61 -2.38 0.19
C TYR A 210 -7.47 -3.40 1.30
N TYR A 211 -8.58 -3.86 1.83
CA TYR A 211 -8.67 -5.08 2.62
C TYR A 211 -9.17 -6.18 1.69
N PHE A 212 -8.35 -7.18 1.41
CA PHE A 212 -8.75 -8.35 0.64
C PHE A 212 -9.03 -9.51 1.57
N THR A 213 -10.15 -10.19 1.36
CA THR A 213 -10.30 -11.53 1.92
C THR A 213 -9.30 -12.47 1.23
N LYS A 214 -8.87 -13.50 1.97
CA LYS A 214 -8.05 -14.57 1.43
C LYS A 214 -8.58 -15.11 0.09
N ASN A 215 -9.89 -15.38 0.00
CA ASN A 215 -10.50 -15.96 -1.19
C ASN A 215 -10.44 -14.99 -2.38
N ASP A 216 -10.71 -13.73 -2.16
CA ASP A 216 -10.74 -12.73 -3.24
C ASP A 216 -9.33 -12.40 -3.74
N SER A 217 -8.32 -12.39 -2.86
CA SER A 217 -6.93 -12.15 -3.26
C SER A 217 -6.41 -13.19 -4.26
N HIS A 218 -6.84 -14.45 -4.13
CA HIS A 218 -6.48 -15.52 -5.06
C HIS A 218 -7.17 -15.43 -6.44
N LEU A 219 -8.13 -14.53 -6.62
CA LEU A 219 -8.76 -14.29 -7.93
C LEU A 219 -7.89 -13.43 -8.87
N ILE A 220 -6.78 -12.88 -8.39
CA ILE A 220 -5.94 -11.94 -9.14
C ILE A 220 -5.38 -12.53 -10.43
N GLN A 221 -4.95 -13.80 -10.42
CA GLN A 221 -4.48 -14.50 -11.63
C GLN A 221 -5.61 -14.58 -12.66
N LYS A 222 -6.80 -15.00 -12.25
CA LYS A 222 -7.98 -15.06 -13.12
C LYS A 222 -8.37 -13.69 -13.68
N ALA A 223 -8.22 -12.61 -12.89
CA ALA A 223 -8.47 -11.25 -13.34
C ALA A 223 -7.53 -10.87 -14.50
N ILE A 224 -6.24 -11.14 -14.35
CA ILE A 224 -5.23 -10.86 -15.39
C ILE A 224 -5.53 -11.67 -16.67
N GLU A 225 -5.83 -12.96 -16.55
CA GLU A 225 -6.22 -13.84 -17.68
C GLU A 225 -7.50 -13.35 -18.38
N SER A 226 -8.40 -12.70 -17.64
CA SER A 226 -9.63 -12.08 -18.16
C SER A 226 -9.42 -10.69 -18.79
N GLY A 227 -8.17 -10.21 -18.88
CA GLY A 227 -7.83 -8.92 -19.49
C GLY A 227 -7.88 -7.73 -18.53
N CYS A 228 -7.85 -7.95 -17.21
CA CYS A 228 -7.70 -6.88 -16.23
C CYS A 228 -6.41 -6.09 -16.49
N GLY A 229 -6.48 -4.76 -16.42
CA GLY A 229 -5.31 -3.89 -16.49
C GLY A 229 -4.32 -4.18 -15.36
N THR A 230 -3.02 -4.16 -15.63
CA THR A 230 -2.00 -4.55 -14.64
C THR A 230 -1.23 -3.40 -14.02
N ASP A 231 -1.31 -2.19 -14.60
CA ASP A 231 -0.51 -1.02 -14.16
C ASP A 231 -0.96 -0.46 -12.82
N ALA A 232 -2.24 -0.19 -12.65
CA ALA A 232 -2.80 0.39 -11.43
C ALA A 232 -3.54 -0.67 -10.60
N PRO A 233 -3.38 -0.69 -9.26
CA PRO A 233 -3.99 -1.72 -8.41
C PRO A 233 -5.52 -1.64 -8.40
N GLY A 234 -6.12 -0.46 -8.63
CA GLY A 234 -7.56 -0.26 -8.77
C GLY A 234 -8.19 -1.02 -9.94
N SER A 235 -7.40 -1.39 -10.96
CA SER A 235 -7.89 -2.23 -12.06
C SER A 235 -8.37 -3.60 -11.58
N PHE A 236 -7.72 -4.18 -10.59
CA PHE A 236 -8.16 -5.43 -9.99
C PHE A 236 -9.47 -5.25 -9.22
N ILE A 237 -9.64 -4.16 -8.47
CA ILE A 237 -10.90 -3.84 -7.80
C ILE A 237 -12.03 -3.65 -8.79
N ALA A 238 -11.78 -2.95 -9.90
CA ALA A 238 -12.78 -2.74 -10.97
C ALA A 238 -13.26 -4.06 -11.60
N TRP A 239 -12.38 -5.05 -11.73
CA TRP A 239 -12.76 -6.39 -12.17
C TRP A 239 -13.46 -7.16 -11.05
N LEU A 240 -12.95 -7.08 -9.83
CA LEU A 240 -13.39 -7.89 -8.68
C LEU A 240 -14.82 -7.55 -8.25
N CYS A 241 -15.22 -6.27 -8.25
CA CYS A 241 -16.56 -5.85 -7.84
C CYS A 241 -17.68 -6.42 -8.75
N ALA A 242 -17.34 -6.88 -9.95
CA ALA A 242 -18.26 -7.61 -10.82
C ALA A 242 -18.30 -9.13 -10.53
N GLN A 243 -17.40 -9.66 -9.69
CA GLN A 243 -17.30 -11.09 -9.37
C GLN A 243 -17.81 -11.41 -7.96
N THR A 244 -17.58 -10.52 -7.01
CA THR A 244 -17.89 -10.69 -5.59
C THR A 244 -18.37 -9.37 -4.98
N LYS A 245 -18.85 -9.43 -3.74
CA LYS A 245 -19.21 -8.23 -3.00
C LYS A 245 -17.97 -7.51 -2.51
N VAL A 246 -17.84 -6.24 -2.89
CA VAL A 246 -16.79 -5.33 -2.40
C VAL A 246 -17.49 -4.16 -1.72
N TYR A 247 -17.04 -3.76 -0.54
CA TYR A 247 -17.60 -2.62 0.19
C TYR A 247 -16.62 -1.45 0.21
N ALA A 248 -17.16 -0.23 0.28
CA ALA A 248 -16.39 1.00 0.24
C ALA A 248 -16.52 1.76 1.57
N TRP A 249 -15.45 1.77 2.37
CA TRP A 249 -15.39 2.51 3.63
C TRP A 249 -14.96 3.96 3.40
N GLU A 250 -15.73 4.92 3.90
CA GLU A 250 -15.40 6.33 3.78
C GLU A 250 -14.32 6.73 4.77
N MET A 251 -13.26 7.38 4.27
CA MET A 251 -12.16 7.85 5.11
C MET A 251 -12.65 8.92 6.09
N PRO A 252 -12.31 8.80 7.40
CA PRO A 252 -12.71 9.79 8.41
C PRO A 252 -11.84 11.06 8.41
N GLY A 253 -10.72 11.05 7.69
CA GLY A 253 -9.73 12.11 7.65
C GLY A 253 -9.12 12.30 6.26
N LYS A 254 -7.92 12.86 6.22
CA LYS A 254 -7.22 13.20 4.98
C LYS A 254 -6.12 12.19 4.65
N ARG A 255 -5.99 11.93 3.36
CA ARG A 255 -4.87 11.27 2.74
C ARG A 255 -4.00 12.31 2.02
N TYR A 256 -2.72 12.26 2.25
CA TYR A 256 -1.72 13.13 1.63
C TYR A 256 -0.92 12.31 0.64
N ASP A 257 -1.21 12.48 -0.66
CA ASP A 257 -0.53 11.81 -1.76
C ASP A 257 0.70 12.62 -2.19
N ILE A 258 1.85 12.02 -2.03
CA ILE A 258 3.13 12.62 -2.41
C ILE A 258 3.41 12.26 -3.88
N GLY A 259 2.74 12.92 -4.81
CA GLY A 259 2.84 12.64 -6.26
C GLY A 259 3.80 13.53 -7.03
N THR A 260 4.20 14.69 -6.47
CA THR A 260 5.04 15.70 -7.10
C THR A 260 5.94 16.37 -6.07
N LEU A 261 6.98 17.11 -6.51
CA LEU A 261 7.82 17.90 -5.62
C LEU A 261 7.01 18.94 -4.83
N ALA A 262 6.01 19.57 -5.46
CA ALA A 262 5.14 20.54 -4.79
C ALA A 262 4.32 19.91 -3.68
N SER A 263 3.68 18.73 -3.93
CA SER A 263 2.91 18.02 -2.90
C SER A 263 3.82 17.48 -1.79
N TYR A 264 5.07 17.12 -2.09
CA TYR A 264 6.04 16.70 -1.07
C TYR A 264 6.39 17.85 -0.11
N GLU A 265 6.69 19.06 -0.64
CA GLU A 265 6.96 20.23 0.21
C GLU A 265 5.73 20.68 0.99
N GLU A 266 4.52 20.60 0.42
CA GLU A 266 3.27 20.86 1.14
C GLU A 266 3.11 19.92 2.34
N VAL A 267 3.31 18.63 2.15
CA VAL A 267 3.21 17.61 3.19
C VAL A 267 4.26 17.82 4.27
N LYS A 268 5.52 18.12 3.91
CA LYS A 268 6.57 18.45 4.87
C LYS A 268 6.19 19.62 5.76
N ASN A 269 5.61 20.67 5.19
CA ASN A 269 5.16 21.85 5.95
C ASN A 269 3.97 21.52 6.86
N THR A 270 3.03 20.71 6.40
CA THR A 270 1.86 20.28 7.18
C THR A 270 2.28 19.46 8.40
N PHE A 271 3.24 18.55 8.22
CA PHE A 271 3.72 17.64 9.27
C PHE A 271 4.90 18.20 10.10
N ALA A 272 5.45 19.38 9.76
CA ALA A 272 6.59 19.96 10.47
C ALA A 272 6.34 20.15 11.99
N ASN A 273 5.09 20.29 12.42
CA ASN A 273 4.69 20.50 13.81
C ASN A 273 4.20 19.21 14.51
N HIS A 274 4.26 18.05 13.84
CA HIS A 274 3.87 16.76 14.41
C HIS A 274 5.08 16.06 15.09
N LYS A 275 5.80 16.81 15.94
CA LYS A 275 6.90 16.28 16.76
C LYS A 275 6.41 15.89 18.16
#